data_c9006a3bbfe428e74ad4958406b2094d
#
_entry.id   c9006a3bbfe428e74ad4958406b2094d
#
_cell.length_a   1.000
_cell.length_b   1.000
_cell.length_c   1.000
_cell.angle_alpha   90.00
_cell.angle_beta   90.00
_cell.angle_gamma   90.00
#
_symmetry.space_group_name_H-M   'P 1'
#
loop_
_entity.id
_entity.type
_entity.pdbx_description
1 polymer ?
#
loop_
_entity_poly.entity_id
_entity_poly.type
_entity_poly.pdbx_seq_one_letter_code
_entity_poly.pdbx_strand_id
1 'polypeptide(L)'
;KRNGLVEFIQTADPRESALAVEALTGRRDRKQLKPSLLKQAAYQAFADESWLFDECYAAVGDLSETLAILFANQDAVSQTAQPILDQWRQRQHALSQQKPEVLISELPSLLNTLSRDEAFLFLKLSSGGFRVGVSKGLVHEAIARAINMDRAVIEERLMGDFSPDPDWLDRLKAPVTQDELDAKPL
;
A
#
# COMPACT_ATOMS: atom_id res chain seq x y z
N LYS A 1 -14.84 8.22 4.08
CA LYS A 1 -13.81 7.68 3.17
C LYS A 1 -13.39 8.72 2.11
N ARG A 2 -14.33 9.22 1.28
CA ARG A 2 -14.02 10.16 0.18
C ARG A 2 -13.38 11.46 0.67
N ASN A 3 -13.96 12.14 1.65
CA ASN A 3 -13.42 13.42 2.17
C ASN A 3 -12.04 13.24 2.80
N GLY A 4 -11.81 12.16 3.55
CA GLY A 4 -10.48 11.87 4.10
C GLY A 4 -9.42 11.59 3.03
N LEU A 5 -9.82 11.01 1.87
CA LEU A 5 -8.88 10.82 0.77
C LEU A 5 -8.56 12.14 0.05
N VAL A 6 -9.56 13.05 -0.10
CA VAL A 6 -9.34 14.41 -0.63
C VAL A 6 -8.36 15.18 0.26
N GLU A 7 -8.63 15.20 1.57
CA GLU A 7 -7.77 15.86 2.55
C GLU A 7 -6.34 15.29 2.53
N PHE A 8 -6.21 13.95 2.51
CA PHE A 8 -4.91 13.30 2.40
C PHE A 8 -4.14 13.72 1.14
N ILE A 9 -4.78 13.73 -0.04
CA ILE A 9 -4.14 14.15 -1.30
C ILE A 9 -3.69 15.61 -1.23
N GLN A 10 -4.41 16.47 -0.52
CA GLN A 10 -4.10 17.90 -0.40
C GLN A 10 -3.02 18.23 0.63
N THR A 11 -2.89 17.42 1.68
CA THR A 11 -2.04 17.73 2.85
C THR A 11 -0.84 16.82 3.03
N ALA A 12 -0.87 15.61 2.48
CA ALA A 12 0.24 14.67 2.58
C ALA A 12 1.41 15.10 1.68
N ASP A 13 2.59 14.58 2.00
CA ASP A 13 3.73 14.66 1.09
C ASP A 13 3.35 14.18 -0.31
N PRO A 14 3.72 14.90 -1.38
CA PRO A 14 3.32 14.56 -2.75
C PRO A 14 3.69 13.13 -3.16
N ARG A 15 4.86 12.63 -2.74
CA ARG A 15 5.30 11.26 -3.04
C ARG A 15 4.46 10.23 -2.27
N GLU A 16 4.12 10.50 -1.00
CA GLU A 16 3.24 9.65 -0.21
C GLU A 16 1.84 9.55 -0.82
N SER A 17 1.28 10.68 -1.26
CA SER A 17 -0.03 10.69 -1.93
C SER A 17 0.01 9.93 -3.25
N ALA A 18 1.08 10.03 -4.03
CA ALA A 18 1.29 9.26 -5.26
C ALA A 18 1.35 7.75 -4.98
N LEU A 19 2.12 7.33 -3.98
CA LEU A 19 2.23 5.92 -3.57
C LEU A 19 0.91 5.35 -3.07
N ALA A 20 0.13 6.15 -2.33
CA ALA A 20 -1.22 5.76 -1.90
C ALA A 20 -2.17 5.58 -3.09
N VAL A 21 -2.15 6.50 -4.06
CA VAL A 21 -2.94 6.38 -5.30
C VAL A 21 -2.53 5.15 -6.11
N GLU A 22 -1.23 4.89 -6.28
CA GLU A 22 -0.71 3.68 -6.92
C GLU A 22 -1.27 2.41 -6.27
N ALA A 23 -1.20 2.33 -4.94
CA ALA A 23 -1.70 1.20 -4.18
C ALA A 23 -3.23 1.02 -4.29
N LEU A 24 -3.99 2.11 -4.12
CA LEU A 24 -5.45 2.10 -4.14
C LEU A 24 -6.04 1.83 -5.52
N THR A 25 -5.33 2.19 -6.59
CA THR A 25 -5.75 1.92 -7.97
C THR A 25 -5.30 0.55 -8.48
N GLY A 26 -4.53 -0.19 -7.68
CA GLY A 26 -4.03 -1.53 -8.02
C GLY A 26 -2.98 -1.52 -9.12
N ARG A 27 -2.28 -0.42 -9.31
CA ARG A 27 -1.20 -0.27 -10.30
C ARG A 27 0.13 -0.84 -9.83
N ARG A 28 0.23 -1.20 -8.57
CA ARG A 28 1.41 -1.80 -7.98
C ARG A 28 1.61 -3.22 -8.49
N ASP A 29 2.58 -3.41 -9.35
CA ASP A 29 2.70 -4.56 -10.25
C ASP A 29 3.19 -5.87 -9.64
N ARG A 30 3.64 -5.97 -8.39
CA ARG A 30 4.18 -7.24 -7.90
C ARG A 30 3.98 -7.44 -6.41
N LYS A 31 3.56 -8.67 -6.07
CA LYS A 31 3.70 -9.20 -4.72
C LYS A 31 5.18 -9.20 -4.34
N GLN A 32 5.56 -8.32 -3.44
CA GLN A 32 6.93 -8.22 -2.95
C GLN A 32 7.26 -9.41 -2.04
N LEU A 33 6.29 -9.82 -1.22
CA LEU A 33 6.44 -10.95 -0.31
C LEU A 33 5.39 -12.03 -0.62
N LYS A 34 5.84 -13.27 -0.74
CA LYS A 34 4.94 -14.40 -1.00
C LYS A 34 4.16 -14.76 0.27
N PRO A 35 2.83 -14.95 0.18
CA PRO A 35 2.03 -15.38 1.35
C PRO A 35 2.53 -16.65 2.02
N SER A 36 3.13 -17.56 1.25
CA SER A 36 3.72 -18.78 1.81
C SER A 36 4.90 -18.50 2.77
N LEU A 37 5.74 -17.50 2.46
CA LEU A 37 6.85 -17.11 3.33
C LEU A 37 6.34 -16.41 4.60
N LEU A 38 5.29 -15.60 4.47
CA LEU A 38 4.63 -14.98 5.62
C LEU A 38 4.07 -16.02 6.59
N LYS A 39 3.43 -17.10 6.07
CA LYS A 39 2.96 -18.21 6.89
C LYS A 39 4.13 -18.97 7.54
N GLN A 40 5.20 -19.23 6.79
CA GLN A 40 6.38 -19.92 7.33
C GLN A 40 7.02 -19.12 8.46
N ALA A 41 7.07 -17.78 8.37
CA ALA A 41 7.54 -16.92 9.46
C ALA A 41 6.70 -17.08 10.73
N ALA A 42 5.36 -17.17 10.58
CA ALA A 42 4.48 -17.43 11.71
C ALA A 42 4.74 -18.81 12.33
N TYR A 43 4.78 -19.86 11.51
CA TYR A 43 5.05 -21.21 12.01
C TYR A 43 6.42 -21.33 12.67
N GLN A 44 7.45 -20.65 12.18
CA GLN A 44 8.76 -20.64 12.83
C GLN A 44 8.73 -19.89 14.16
N ALA A 45 8.05 -18.76 14.24
CA ALA A 45 7.97 -17.98 15.47
C ALA A 45 7.14 -18.67 16.57
N PHE A 46 6.14 -19.47 16.18
CA PHE A 46 5.28 -20.25 17.07
C PHE A 46 5.57 -21.75 16.97
N ALA A 47 6.85 -22.15 16.85
CA ALA A 47 7.22 -23.55 16.61
C ALA A 47 6.62 -24.52 17.62
N ASP A 48 6.58 -24.14 18.90
CA ASP A 48 6.04 -24.97 20.00
C ASP A 48 4.51 -24.85 20.14
N GLU A 49 3.89 -23.85 19.53
CA GLU A 49 2.48 -23.53 19.64
C GLU A 49 1.87 -23.18 18.26
N SER A 50 2.22 -23.94 17.22
CA SER A 50 1.78 -23.68 15.84
C SER A 50 0.25 -23.66 15.69
N TRP A 51 -0.45 -24.41 16.54
CA TRP A 51 -1.92 -24.42 16.63
C TRP A 51 -2.49 -23.02 16.93
N LEU A 52 -1.76 -22.17 17.69
CA LEU A 52 -2.19 -20.81 18.02
C LEU A 52 -2.32 -19.96 16.75
N PHE A 53 -1.33 -20.04 15.85
CA PHE A 53 -1.41 -19.35 14.57
C PHE A 53 -2.59 -19.84 13.72
N ASP A 54 -2.80 -21.16 13.66
CA ASP A 54 -3.90 -21.73 12.86
C ASP A 54 -5.27 -21.32 13.39
N GLU A 55 -5.49 -21.36 14.69
CA GLU A 55 -6.73 -20.90 15.33
C GLU A 55 -6.97 -19.39 15.11
N CYS A 56 -5.93 -18.55 15.30
CA CYS A 56 -6.02 -17.12 15.03
C CYS A 56 -6.34 -16.85 13.56
N TYR A 57 -5.67 -17.56 12.64
CA TYR A 57 -5.91 -17.37 11.22
C TYR A 57 -7.30 -17.86 10.79
N ALA A 58 -7.79 -18.96 11.37
CA ALA A 58 -9.15 -19.43 11.12
C ALA A 58 -10.22 -18.44 11.64
N ALA A 59 -9.98 -17.84 12.80
CA ALA A 59 -10.90 -16.87 13.41
C ALA A 59 -10.94 -15.53 12.64
N VAL A 60 -9.78 -15.01 12.22
CA VAL A 60 -9.64 -13.71 11.55
C VAL A 60 -9.95 -13.80 10.05
N GLY A 61 -9.55 -14.89 9.38
CA GLY A 61 -9.78 -15.11 7.96
C GLY A 61 -8.87 -14.32 7.01
N ASP A 62 -7.98 -13.47 7.53
CA ASP A 62 -7.05 -12.65 6.74
C ASP A 62 -5.62 -12.77 7.28
N LEU A 63 -4.70 -13.22 6.42
CA LEU A 63 -3.32 -13.46 6.83
C LEU A 63 -2.61 -12.20 7.33
N SER A 64 -2.78 -11.08 6.66
CA SER A 64 -2.11 -9.83 7.03
C SER A 64 -2.62 -9.31 8.38
N GLU A 65 -3.92 -9.41 8.61
CA GLU A 65 -4.51 -9.02 9.89
C GLU A 65 -4.08 -9.96 11.02
N THR A 66 -4.07 -11.27 10.78
CA THR A 66 -3.59 -12.26 11.75
C THR A 66 -2.16 -11.99 12.17
N LEU A 67 -1.25 -11.77 11.21
CA LEU A 67 0.15 -11.50 11.52
C LEU A 67 0.33 -10.16 12.23
N ALA A 68 -0.45 -9.14 11.89
CA ALA A 68 -0.44 -7.86 12.59
C ALA A 68 -0.91 -8.01 14.05
N ILE A 69 -1.94 -8.83 14.31
CA ILE A 69 -2.40 -9.12 15.68
C ILE A 69 -1.32 -9.84 16.49
N LEU A 70 -0.65 -10.81 15.89
CA LEU A 70 0.29 -11.70 16.58
C LEU A 70 1.67 -11.07 16.82
N PHE A 71 2.14 -10.22 15.91
CA PHE A 71 3.52 -9.73 15.93
C PHE A 71 3.69 -8.24 16.15
N ALA A 72 2.66 -7.41 15.86
CA ALA A 72 2.80 -5.97 16.02
C ALA A 72 2.93 -5.56 17.49
N ASN A 73 3.65 -4.46 17.72
CA ASN A 73 3.76 -3.89 19.04
C ASN A 73 2.44 -3.21 19.41
N GLN A 74 1.77 -3.72 20.45
CA GLN A 74 0.48 -3.19 20.92
C GLN A 74 0.63 -1.80 21.57
N ASP A 75 1.82 -1.48 22.08
CA ASP A 75 2.13 -0.19 22.73
C ASP A 75 2.70 0.85 21.76
N ALA A 76 3.00 0.46 20.51
CA ALA A 76 3.50 1.38 19.52
C ALA A 76 2.41 2.36 19.08
N VAL A 77 2.72 3.65 19.20
CA VAL A 77 1.89 4.72 18.65
C VAL A 77 2.27 4.90 17.17
N SER A 78 1.29 4.87 16.29
CA SER A 78 1.52 5.10 14.86
C SER A 78 2.24 6.42 14.62
N GLN A 79 3.37 6.38 13.95
CA GLN A 79 4.17 7.57 13.62
C GLN A 79 3.61 8.24 12.35
N THR A 80 2.42 8.79 12.43
CA THR A 80 1.69 9.38 11.29
C THR A 80 2.32 10.65 10.68
N ALA A 81 3.41 11.15 11.25
CA ALA A 81 4.01 12.44 10.87
C ALA A 81 5.15 12.35 9.85
N GLN A 82 5.51 11.16 9.35
CA GLN A 82 6.64 10.98 8.40
C GLN A 82 6.21 10.23 7.14
N PRO A 83 6.92 10.41 6.00
CA PRO A 83 6.67 9.68 4.76
C PRO A 83 6.92 8.17 4.97
N ILE A 84 5.83 7.47 5.30
CA ILE A 84 5.88 6.08 5.76
C ILE A 84 5.81 5.09 4.58
N LEU A 85 5.06 5.41 3.54
CA LEU A 85 4.86 4.51 2.38
C LEU A 85 6.13 4.34 1.56
N ASP A 86 6.92 5.40 1.39
CA ASP A 86 8.19 5.32 0.67
C ASP A 86 9.22 4.48 1.46
N GLN A 87 9.31 4.66 2.77
CA GLN A 87 10.16 3.85 3.64
C GLN A 87 9.73 2.38 3.61
N TRP A 88 8.42 2.09 3.67
CA TRP A 88 7.91 0.73 3.57
C TRP A 88 8.19 0.11 2.21
N ARG A 89 8.08 0.87 1.13
CA ARG A 89 8.40 0.40 -0.21
C ARG A 89 9.88 -0.02 -0.33
N GLN A 90 10.79 0.80 0.20
CA GLN A 90 12.22 0.49 0.24
C GLN A 90 12.48 -0.75 1.09
N ARG A 91 11.86 -0.85 2.27
CA ARG A 91 12.00 -2.01 3.16
C ARG A 91 11.43 -3.29 2.55
N GLN A 92 10.27 -3.22 1.91
CA GLN A 92 9.69 -4.34 1.18
C GLN A 92 10.58 -4.82 0.03
N HIS A 93 11.15 -3.87 -0.71
CA HIS A 93 12.10 -4.20 -1.78
C HIS A 93 13.34 -4.91 -1.21
N ALA A 94 13.94 -4.36 -0.16
CA ALA A 94 15.09 -4.96 0.50
C ALA A 94 14.80 -6.40 0.99
N LEU A 95 13.66 -6.61 1.65
CA LEU A 95 13.22 -7.94 2.10
C LEU A 95 13.01 -8.91 0.94
N SER A 96 12.47 -8.43 -0.19
CA SER A 96 12.19 -9.28 -1.36
C SER A 96 13.47 -9.79 -2.05
N GLN A 97 14.61 -9.14 -1.83
CA GLN A 97 15.92 -9.55 -2.35
C GLN A 97 16.66 -10.50 -1.41
N GLN A 98 16.18 -10.69 -0.19
CA GLN A 98 16.82 -11.57 0.77
C GLN A 98 16.48 -13.04 0.49
N LYS A 99 17.32 -13.93 1.04
CA LYS A 99 17.02 -15.37 1.05
C LYS A 99 15.76 -15.62 1.88
N PRO A 100 14.94 -16.62 1.51
CA PRO A 100 13.71 -16.95 2.23
C PRO A 100 13.91 -17.14 3.75
N GLU A 101 14.99 -17.79 4.13
CA GLU A 101 15.30 -18.10 5.54
C GLU A 101 15.53 -16.83 6.36
N VAL A 102 16.21 -15.83 5.77
CA VAL A 102 16.46 -14.53 6.42
C VAL A 102 15.16 -13.76 6.59
N LEU A 103 14.34 -13.69 5.53
CA LEU A 103 13.02 -13.05 5.59
C LEU A 103 12.14 -13.68 6.66
N ILE A 104 12.10 -15.02 6.71
CA ILE A 104 11.29 -15.76 7.68
C ILE A 104 11.72 -15.43 9.12
N SER A 105 13.03 -15.33 9.39
CA SER A 105 13.54 -15.04 10.73
C SER A 105 13.40 -13.56 11.12
N GLU A 106 13.49 -12.62 10.18
CA GLU A 106 13.46 -11.19 10.46
C GLU A 106 12.04 -10.60 10.52
N LEU A 107 11.08 -11.22 9.83
CA LEU A 107 9.73 -10.67 9.71
C LEU A 107 9.03 -10.42 11.05
N PRO A 108 9.04 -11.35 12.03
CA PRO A 108 8.42 -11.11 13.33
C PRO A 108 9.00 -9.90 14.06
N SER A 109 10.33 -9.77 14.08
CA SER A 109 11.03 -8.65 14.71
C SER A 109 10.71 -7.33 14.01
N LEU A 110 10.61 -7.33 12.68
CA LEU A 110 10.21 -6.18 11.91
C LEU A 110 8.79 -5.74 12.26
N LEU A 111 7.83 -6.66 12.28
CA LEU A 111 6.44 -6.34 12.59
C LEU A 111 6.29 -5.81 14.03
N ASN A 112 7.12 -6.29 14.96
CA ASN A 112 7.14 -5.80 16.33
C ASN A 112 7.67 -4.36 16.49
N THR A 113 8.26 -3.78 15.44
CA THR A 113 8.60 -2.33 15.43
C THR A 113 7.46 -1.43 15.00
N LEU A 114 6.36 -2.00 14.51
CA LEU A 114 5.21 -1.28 13.95
C LEU A 114 4.00 -1.39 14.89
N SER A 115 3.14 -0.37 14.88
CA SER A 115 1.81 -0.50 15.46
C SER A 115 0.98 -1.51 14.67
N ARG A 116 -0.14 -1.99 15.24
CA ARG A 116 -1.02 -2.97 14.59
C ARG A 116 -1.49 -2.50 13.22
N ASP A 117 -1.93 -1.25 13.11
CA ASP A 117 -2.44 -0.70 11.85
C ASP A 117 -1.34 -0.57 10.80
N GLU A 118 -0.14 -0.14 11.20
CA GLU A 118 1.03 -0.05 10.34
C GLU A 118 1.48 -1.43 9.85
N ALA A 119 1.57 -2.42 10.73
CA ALA A 119 1.91 -3.80 10.38
C ALA A 119 0.89 -4.40 9.39
N PHE A 120 -0.40 -4.18 9.65
CA PHE A 120 -1.47 -4.61 8.74
C PHE A 120 -1.32 -3.98 7.35
N LEU A 121 -1.14 -2.66 7.27
CA LEU A 121 -0.97 -1.96 6.00
C LEU A 121 0.31 -2.38 5.28
N PHE A 122 1.43 -2.49 5.99
CA PHE A 122 2.69 -2.99 5.45
C PHE A 122 2.54 -4.37 4.80
N LEU A 123 1.90 -5.31 5.49
CA LEU A 123 1.66 -6.66 4.98
C LEU A 123 0.70 -6.68 3.80
N LYS A 124 -0.37 -5.88 3.82
CA LYS A 124 -1.31 -5.75 2.70
C LYS A 124 -0.62 -5.20 1.45
N LEU A 125 0.19 -4.18 1.60
CA LEU A 125 0.98 -3.61 0.52
C LEU A 125 2.01 -4.60 -0.03
N SER A 126 2.60 -5.42 0.86
CA SER A 126 3.63 -6.41 0.50
C SER A 126 3.08 -7.63 -0.22
N SER A 127 1.89 -8.10 0.17
CA SER A 127 1.27 -9.31 -0.38
C SER A 127 0.47 -9.09 -1.66
N GLY A 128 0.30 -7.83 -2.10
CA GLY A 128 -0.46 -7.47 -3.30
C GLY A 128 -1.98 -7.63 -3.14
N GLY A 129 -2.46 -7.77 -1.91
CA GLY A 129 -3.89 -7.91 -1.57
C GLY A 129 -4.55 -6.63 -1.06
N PHE A 130 -4.11 -5.46 -1.51
CA PHE A 130 -4.58 -4.18 -0.99
C PHE A 130 -6.01 -3.86 -1.45
N ARG A 131 -6.99 -4.54 -0.85
CA ARG A 131 -8.42 -4.29 -1.05
C ARG A 131 -9.00 -3.69 0.23
N VAL A 132 -9.04 -2.37 0.30
CA VAL A 132 -9.55 -1.63 1.48
C VAL A 132 -10.97 -1.08 1.28
N GLY A 133 -11.72 -1.64 0.34
CA GLY A 133 -13.08 -1.21 0.05
C GLY A 133 -13.15 0.21 -0.53
N VAL A 134 -12.11 0.63 -1.23
CA VAL A 134 -12.03 1.86 -2.01
C VAL A 134 -11.96 1.47 -3.49
N SER A 135 -12.94 1.89 -4.28
CA SER A 135 -12.95 1.65 -5.72
C SER A 135 -12.04 2.63 -6.46
N LYS A 136 -11.52 2.23 -7.63
CA LYS A 136 -10.76 3.14 -8.50
C LYS A 136 -11.53 4.43 -8.80
N GLY A 137 -12.83 4.32 -9.09
CA GLY A 137 -13.68 5.49 -9.36
C GLY A 137 -13.78 6.46 -8.17
N LEU A 138 -13.73 5.96 -6.93
CA LEU A 138 -13.71 6.82 -5.75
C LEU A 138 -12.36 7.52 -5.58
N VAL A 139 -11.25 6.87 -5.96
CA VAL A 139 -9.91 7.50 -5.99
C VAL A 139 -9.87 8.60 -7.04
N HIS A 140 -10.34 8.34 -8.26
CA HIS A 140 -10.39 9.33 -9.34
C HIS A 140 -11.25 10.53 -8.95
N GLU A 141 -12.41 10.30 -8.34
CA GLU A 141 -13.28 11.37 -7.82
C GLU A 141 -12.59 12.21 -6.72
N ALA A 142 -11.83 11.56 -5.83
CA ALA A 142 -11.10 12.25 -4.78
C ALA A 142 -9.97 13.12 -5.35
N ILE A 143 -9.23 12.61 -6.34
CA ILE A 143 -8.19 13.38 -7.04
C ILE A 143 -8.81 14.58 -7.75
N ALA A 144 -9.88 14.36 -8.53
CA ALA A 144 -10.59 15.40 -9.25
C ALA A 144 -10.99 16.57 -8.35
N ARG A 145 -11.55 16.26 -7.17
CA ARG A 145 -11.91 17.25 -6.16
C ARG A 145 -10.71 17.92 -5.51
N ALA A 146 -9.66 17.14 -5.20
CA ALA A 146 -8.48 17.68 -4.54
C ALA A 146 -7.78 18.77 -5.38
N ILE A 147 -7.79 18.62 -6.71
CA ILE A 147 -7.14 19.57 -7.63
C ILE A 147 -8.14 20.40 -8.47
N ASN A 148 -9.44 20.31 -8.18
CA ASN A 148 -10.51 21.02 -8.86
C ASN A 148 -10.51 20.81 -10.39
N MET A 149 -10.46 19.57 -10.82
CA MET A 149 -10.51 19.16 -12.24
C MET A 149 -11.70 18.24 -12.51
N ASP A 150 -12.07 18.11 -13.79
CA ASP A 150 -13.09 17.15 -14.19
C ASP A 150 -12.61 15.71 -13.99
N ARG A 151 -13.52 14.88 -13.47
CA ARG A 151 -13.21 13.46 -13.20
C ARG A 151 -12.86 12.71 -14.48
N ALA A 152 -13.53 12.98 -15.61
CA ALA A 152 -13.26 12.28 -16.86
C ALA A 152 -11.83 12.56 -17.35
N VAL A 153 -11.33 13.78 -17.17
CA VAL A 153 -9.95 14.16 -17.48
C VAL A 153 -8.96 13.39 -16.58
N ILE A 154 -9.27 13.26 -15.29
CA ILE A 154 -8.44 12.48 -14.37
C ILE A 154 -8.41 11.00 -14.76
N GLU A 155 -9.56 10.43 -15.08
CA GLU A 155 -9.66 9.03 -15.52
C GLU A 155 -8.83 8.78 -16.79
N GLU A 156 -8.92 9.66 -17.76
CA GLU A 156 -8.15 9.59 -19.00
C GLU A 156 -6.64 9.66 -18.74
N ARG A 157 -6.18 10.67 -18.00
CA ARG A 157 -4.76 10.87 -17.69
C ARG A 157 -4.17 9.75 -16.85
N LEU A 158 -4.98 9.15 -15.99
CA LEU A 158 -4.58 7.98 -15.22
C LEU A 158 -4.68 6.67 -16.01
N MET A 159 -5.22 6.62 -17.24
CA MET A 159 -5.15 5.41 -18.10
C MET A 159 -3.73 5.14 -18.61
N GLY A 160 -2.92 6.17 -18.77
CA GLY A 160 -1.52 6.07 -19.16
C GLY A 160 -0.58 5.56 -18.05
N ASP A 161 0.71 5.66 -18.31
CA ASP A 161 1.74 5.31 -17.34
C ASP A 161 1.72 6.28 -16.17
N PHE A 162 1.50 5.74 -14.98
CA PHE A 162 1.52 6.48 -13.73
C PHE A 162 2.84 6.23 -13.00
N SER A 163 3.60 7.29 -12.76
CA SER A 163 4.79 7.24 -11.92
C SER A 163 4.50 7.89 -10.56
N PRO A 164 4.72 7.18 -9.46
CA PRO A 164 4.50 7.73 -8.12
C PRO A 164 5.69 8.58 -7.67
N ASP A 165 5.87 9.73 -8.30
CA ASP A 165 6.88 10.73 -7.97
C ASP A 165 6.25 12.01 -7.39
N PRO A 166 7.03 12.95 -6.83
CA PRO A 166 6.51 14.17 -6.23
C PRO A 166 5.71 15.06 -7.18
N ASP A 167 6.01 15.02 -8.47
CA ASP A 167 5.41 15.93 -9.48
C ASP A 167 4.13 15.37 -10.11
N TRP A 168 3.62 14.25 -9.61
CA TRP A 168 2.47 13.55 -10.21
C TRP A 168 1.21 14.41 -10.31
N LEU A 169 0.93 15.26 -9.30
CA LEU A 169 -0.22 16.17 -9.32
C LEU A 169 -0.05 17.29 -10.34
N ASP A 170 1.17 17.80 -10.51
CA ASP A 170 1.44 18.85 -11.47
C ASP A 170 1.37 18.31 -12.89
N ARG A 171 1.78 17.08 -13.14
CA ARG A 171 1.53 16.40 -14.41
C ARG A 171 0.04 16.22 -14.70
N LEU A 172 -0.76 15.88 -13.68
CA LEU A 172 -2.21 15.79 -13.84
C LEU A 172 -2.88 17.14 -14.13
N LYS A 173 -2.28 18.26 -13.69
CA LYS A 173 -2.78 19.63 -13.95
C LYS A 173 -2.26 20.23 -15.25
N ALA A 174 -1.20 19.67 -15.83
CA ALA A 174 -0.59 20.21 -17.04
C ALA A 174 -1.63 20.35 -18.17
N PRO A 175 -1.59 21.43 -18.98
CA PRO A 175 -2.47 21.54 -20.14
C PRO A 175 -2.25 20.35 -21.09
N VAL A 176 -3.35 19.91 -21.73
CA VAL A 176 -3.29 18.85 -22.74
C VAL A 176 -2.44 19.35 -23.89
N THR A 177 -1.40 18.61 -24.25
CA THR A 177 -0.54 18.94 -25.39
C THR A 177 -1.23 18.54 -26.71
N GLN A 178 -0.88 19.22 -27.83
CA GLN A 178 -1.45 18.89 -29.14
C GLN A 178 -1.16 17.42 -29.54
N ASP A 179 0.01 16.91 -29.14
CA ASP A 179 0.39 15.52 -29.38
C ASP A 179 -0.51 14.50 -28.65
N GLU A 180 -1.03 14.86 -27.46
CA GLU A 180 -2.00 14.03 -26.71
C GLU A 180 -3.38 14.04 -27.36
N LEU A 181 -3.76 15.15 -28.02
CA LEU A 181 -5.01 15.24 -28.78
C LEU A 181 -4.95 14.44 -30.07
N ASP A 182 -3.79 14.41 -30.73
CA ASP A 182 -3.57 13.70 -32.01
C ASP A 182 -3.35 12.19 -31.80
N ALA A 183 -2.96 11.75 -30.60
CA ALA A 183 -2.77 10.35 -30.25
C ALA A 183 -4.08 9.58 -29.94
N LYS A 184 -5.25 10.25 -29.93
CA LYS A 184 -6.55 9.58 -29.73
C LYS A 184 -6.95 8.80 -30.97
N PRO A 185 -7.06 7.45 -30.90
CA PRO A 185 -7.74 6.70 -31.97
C PRO A 185 -9.23 7.09 -31.98
N LEU A 186 -9.75 7.36 -33.18
CA LEU A 186 -11.18 7.58 -33.46
C LEU A 186 -12.01 6.35 -33.08
#